data_b9aaa53992720958121071834f361afa
#
_entry.id   b9aaa53992720958121071834f361afa
#
_cell.length_a   1.000
_cell.length_b   1.000
_cell.length_c   1.000
_cell.angle_alpha   90.00
_cell.angle_beta   90.00
_cell.angle_gamma   90.00
#
_symmetry.space_group_name_H-M   'P 1'
#
loop_
_entity.id
_entity.type
_entity.pdbx_description
1 polymer ?
#
loop_
_entity_poly.entity_id
_entity_poly.type
_entity_poly.pdbx_seq_one_letter_code
_entity_poly.pdbx_strand_id
1 'polypeptide(L)'
;MKGHQGIRESGGRTSEYQDTRMVNKNDKLVAGFEKLWVWQKAYKLMQEIHKFCKKLPREEKFRLKDQIERSSSSVCDNIAEGYTAYYYKNKIKEFLTARREAGETQNHVRKLFAKHYLNQKTAQQWVEKYEEIIRGINGFVNYIRNKRGSRR
;
A
#
# COMPACT_ATOMS: atom_id res chain seq x y z
N MET A 1 -10.38 0.72 19.29
CA MET A 1 -10.76 1.07 18.92
C MET A 1 -11.17 1.17 17.89
N LYS A 2 -11.53 1.19 17.31
CA LYS A 2 -12.16 1.32 16.40
C LYS A 2 -11.91 2.32 15.64
N GLY A 3 -11.21 2.82 15.51
CA GLY A 3 -11.10 3.87 14.81
C GLY A 3 -11.04 3.75 13.41
N HIS A 4 -10.95 2.75 12.87
CA HIS A 4 -10.88 2.84 11.53
C HIS A 4 -11.99 2.31 10.90
N GLN A 5 -12.96 2.26 11.49
CA GLN A 5 -13.98 1.73 10.98
C GLN A 5 -14.44 2.67 10.09
N GLY A 6 -15.01 2.75 9.43
CA GLY A 6 -15.51 3.69 8.65
C GLY A 6 -14.88 3.85 7.44
N ILE A 7 -14.38 3.00 7.05
CA ILE A 7 -13.78 3.20 5.96
C ILE A 7 -14.65 3.07 4.96
N ARG A 8 -15.42 3.61 4.66
CA ARG A 8 -16.28 3.49 3.78
C ARG A 8 -15.85 4.13 2.73
N GLU A 9 -15.79 3.79 1.86
CA GLU A 9 -15.42 4.25 0.82
C GLU A 9 -16.39 4.82 0.20
N SER A 10 -16.86 5.31 0.32
CA SER A 10 -17.81 5.84 -0.11
C SER A 10 -17.69 6.37 -1.26
N GLY A 11 -18.01 6.16 -1.89
CA GLY A 11 -18.22 6.82 -2.83
C GLY A 11 -17.37 7.25 -3.67
N GLY A 12 -16.97 6.80 -3.89
CA GLY A 12 -16.22 7.11 -4.72
C GLY A 12 -15.84 8.27 -5.17
N ARG A 13 -15.93 8.93 -5.27
CA ARG A 13 -15.62 9.90 -5.79
C ARG A 13 -14.70 10.49 -5.27
N THR A 14 -14.35 10.26 -4.77
CA THR A 14 -13.65 10.89 -4.10
C THR A 14 -12.37 11.19 -4.47
N SER A 15 -11.96 12.09 -4.21
CA SER A 15 -10.70 12.41 -4.41
C SER A 15 -9.84 11.54 -3.66
N GLU A 16 -8.81 11.16 -4.22
CA GLU A 16 -7.94 10.31 -3.55
C GLU A 16 -7.32 11.01 -2.41
N TYR A 17 -7.45 12.28 -2.31
CA TYR A 17 -6.80 12.99 -1.25
C TYR A 17 -7.69 13.20 -0.05
N GLN A 18 -8.88 12.68 -0.05
CA GLN A 18 -9.77 13.04 1.01
C GLN A 18 -10.19 12.01 2.00
N ASP A 19 -9.86 10.76 1.78
CA ASP A 19 -10.30 9.75 2.70
C ASP A 19 -9.27 9.55 3.77
N THR A 20 -9.53 10.05 4.96
CA THR A 20 -8.60 9.91 6.07
C THR A 20 -9.10 8.96 7.13
N ARG A 21 -10.19 8.26 6.86
CA ARG A 21 -10.76 7.43 7.91
C ARG A 21 -10.05 6.12 8.15
N MET A 22 -9.12 5.79 7.26
CA MET A 22 -8.36 4.57 7.43
C MET A 22 -7.38 4.67 8.57
N VAL A 23 -7.08 5.87 9.03
CA VAL A 23 -6.11 6.07 10.06
C VAL A 23 -6.75 6.16 11.41
N ASN A 24 -6.03 5.84 12.46
CA ASN A 24 -6.54 5.93 13.80
C ASN A 24 -7.04 7.34 14.07
N LYS A 25 -8.20 7.46 14.72
CA LYS A 25 -8.75 8.76 15.00
C LYS A 25 -7.86 9.63 15.82
N ASN A 26 -7.04 9.06 16.66
CA ASN A 26 -6.18 9.84 17.53
C ASN A 26 -4.91 10.32 16.82
N ASP A 27 -4.65 9.83 15.64
CA ASP A 27 -3.48 10.26 14.91
C ASP A 27 -3.78 11.53 14.15
N LYS A 28 -2.89 12.48 14.23
CA LYS A 28 -3.05 13.68 13.49
C LYS A 28 -2.31 13.55 12.19
N LEU A 29 -3.02 13.70 11.08
CA LEU A 29 -2.37 13.59 9.77
C LEU A 29 -1.69 14.90 9.44
N VAL A 30 -0.41 14.85 9.24
CA VAL A 30 0.41 16.03 9.00
C VAL A 30 0.91 16.12 7.57
N ALA A 31 1.52 15.05 7.08
CA ALA A 31 2.07 15.06 5.73
C ALA A 31 0.97 14.81 4.71
N GLY A 32 1.12 15.42 3.53
CA GLY A 32 0.11 15.31 2.49
C GLY A 32 -0.14 13.88 2.04
N PHE A 33 0.93 13.07 1.91
CA PHE A 33 0.74 11.70 1.44
C PHE A 33 -0.08 10.87 2.42
N GLU A 34 -0.12 11.26 3.69
CA GLU A 34 -0.89 10.51 4.68
C GLU A 34 -2.38 10.57 4.40
N LYS A 35 -2.82 11.50 3.57
CA LYS A 35 -4.22 11.63 3.22
C LYS A 35 -4.61 10.77 2.03
N LEU A 36 -3.65 10.15 1.36
CA LEU A 36 -3.94 9.30 0.23
C LEU A 36 -4.42 7.95 0.72
N TRP A 37 -5.57 7.52 0.22
CA TRP A 37 -6.12 6.26 0.69
C TRP A 37 -5.22 5.06 0.32
N VAL A 38 -4.51 5.13 -0.81
CA VAL A 38 -3.61 4.03 -1.16
C VAL A 38 -2.47 3.93 -0.18
N TRP A 39 -1.96 5.08 0.30
CA TRP A 39 -0.91 5.05 1.32
C TRP A 39 -1.45 4.48 2.63
N GLN A 40 -2.63 4.92 3.04
CA GLN A 40 -3.23 4.44 4.29
C GLN A 40 -3.43 2.94 4.26
N LYS A 41 -3.95 2.42 3.16
CA LYS A 41 -4.14 0.98 3.03
C LYS A 41 -2.82 0.24 3.03
N ALA A 42 -1.85 0.73 2.28
CA ALA A 42 -0.54 0.09 2.20
C ALA A 42 0.15 0.10 3.56
N TYR A 43 0.02 1.19 4.29
CA TYR A 43 0.64 1.33 5.60
C TYR A 43 0.03 0.35 6.61
N LYS A 44 -1.27 0.23 6.59
CA LYS A 44 -1.95 -0.71 7.48
C LYS A 44 -1.58 -2.15 7.16
N LEU A 45 -1.54 -2.49 5.88
CA LEU A 45 -1.13 -3.84 5.47
C LEU A 45 0.30 -4.11 5.89
N MET A 46 1.19 -3.15 5.69
CA MET A 46 2.58 -3.31 6.09
C MET A 46 2.66 -3.63 7.59
N GLN A 47 1.91 -2.91 8.41
CA GLN A 47 1.93 -3.14 9.84
C GLN A 47 1.42 -4.53 10.20
N GLU A 48 0.36 -4.99 9.53
CA GLU A 48 -0.17 -6.33 9.78
C GLU A 48 0.84 -7.39 9.38
N ILE A 49 1.49 -7.19 8.24
CA ILE A 49 2.48 -8.14 7.74
C ILE A 49 3.68 -8.19 8.68
N HIS A 50 4.18 -7.03 9.10
CA HIS A 50 5.34 -6.99 10.00
C HIS A 50 5.02 -7.66 11.34
N LYS A 51 3.81 -7.46 11.83
CA LYS A 51 3.40 -8.11 13.07
C LYS A 51 3.35 -9.62 12.89
N PHE A 52 2.81 -10.08 11.77
CA PHE A 52 2.77 -11.49 11.47
C PHE A 52 4.18 -12.08 11.39
N CYS A 53 5.10 -11.35 10.78
CA CYS A 53 6.44 -11.84 10.54
C CYS A 53 7.20 -12.14 11.83
N LYS A 54 6.79 -11.56 12.94
CA LYS A 54 7.42 -11.87 14.21
C LYS A 54 7.23 -13.32 14.61
N LYS A 55 6.24 -13.99 14.02
CA LYS A 55 5.98 -15.39 14.35
C LYS A 55 6.71 -16.34 13.42
N LEU A 56 7.38 -15.86 12.41
CA LEU A 56 8.06 -16.74 11.47
C LEU A 56 9.29 -17.36 12.12
N PRO A 57 9.63 -18.60 11.72
CA PRO A 57 10.78 -19.25 12.32
C PRO A 57 12.07 -18.54 11.92
N ARG A 58 13.09 -18.79 12.75
CA ARG A 58 14.36 -18.14 12.60
C ARG A 58 15.00 -18.35 11.25
N GLU A 59 14.81 -19.50 10.65
CA GLU A 59 15.41 -19.77 9.35
C GLU A 59 14.85 -18.88 8.23
N GLU A 60 13.72 -18.22 8.46
CA GLU A 60 13.17 -17.32 7.46
C GLU A 60 13.62 -15.89 7.65
N LYS A 61 14.41 -15.61 8.68
CA LYS A 61 14.79 -14.25 9.00
C LYS A 61 15.42 -13.50 7.83
N PHE A 62 16.30 -14.17 7.10
CA PHE A 62 16.98 -13.54 5.98
C PHE A 62 16.42 -14.00 4.65
N ARG A 63 15.24 -14.57 4.66
CA ARG A 63 14.59 -15.07 3.45
C ARG A 63 13.23 -14.42 3.33
N LEU A 64 12.15 -15.18 3.52
CA LEU A 64 10.80 -14.67 3.31
C LEU A 64 10.46 -13.51 4.21
N LYS A 65 10.89 -13.56 5.47
CA LYS A 65 10.62 -12.46 6.39
C LYS A 65 11.24 -11.18 5.86
N ASP A 66 12.52 -11.24 5.51
CA ASP A 66 13.21 -10.05 5.00
C ASP A 66 12.57 -9.56 3.70
N GLN A 67 12.24 -10.47 2.82
CA GLN A 67 11.70 -10.08 1.52
C GLN A 67 10.34 -9.40 1.64
N ILE A 68 9.45 -9.95 2.45
CA ILE A 68 8.11 -9.38 2.52
C ILE A 68 8.08 -8.11 3.34
N GLU A 69 8.92 -8.04 4.39
CA GLU A 69 9.00 -6.80 5.15
C GLU A 69 9.53 -5.67 4.29
N ARG A 70 10.52 -5.96 3.48
CA ARG A 70 11.10 -4.94 2.64
C ARG A 70 10.13 -4.50 1.54
N SER A 71 9.49 -5.45 0.85
CA SER A 71 8.60 -5.08 -0.25
C SER A 71 7.37 -4.35 0.26
N SER A 72 6.79 -4.79 1.39
CA SER A 72 5.61 -4.11 1.92
C SER A 72 5.93 -2.70 2.39
N SER A 73 7.12 -2.48 2.95
CA SER A 73 7.54 -1.13 3.32
C SER A 73 7.78 -0.28 2.08
N SER A 74 8.33 -0.89 1.04
CA SER A 74 8.64 -0.17 -0.18
C SER A 74 7.38 0.34 -0.89
N VAL A 75 6.26 -0.37 -0.76
CA VAL A 75 5.01 0.14 -1.32
C VAL A 75 4.69 1.49 -0.70
N CYS A 76 4.71 1.57 0.63
CA CYS A 76 4.42 2.82 1.33
C CYS A 76 5.41 3.91 0.97
N ASP A 77 6.69 3.56 0.94
CA ASP A 77 7.75 4.53 0.69
C ASP A 77 7.58 5.16 -0.68
N ASN A 78 7.30 4.35 -1.67
CA ASN A 78 7.21 4.86 -3.03
C ASN A 78 5.92 5.64 -3.29
N ILE A 79 4.84 5.30 -2.59
CA ILE A 79 3.64 6.12 -2.66
C ILE A 79 3.93 7.51 -2.08
N ALA A 80 4.59 7.56 -0.93
CA ALA A 80 4.93 8.83 -0.30
C ALA A 80 5.85 9.66 -1.19
N GLU A 81 6.84 9.01 -1.79
CA GLU A 81 7.76 9.69 -2.69
C GLU A 81 7.07 10.19 -3.94
N GLY A 82 6.14 9.39 -4.47
CA GLY A 82 5.39 9.80 -5.64
C GLY A 82 4.53 11.02 -5.37
N TYR A 83 3.89 11.05 -4.20
CA TYR A 83 3.10 12.20 -3.84
C TYR A 83 3.97 13.45 -3.69
N THR A 84 5.13 13.29 -3.07
CA THR A 84 5.99 14.41 -2.72
C THR A 84 6.83 14.93 -3.89
N ALA A 85 7.08 14.09 -4.88
CA ALA A 85 7.92 14.48 -6.00
C ALA A 85 7.38 15.72 -6.70
N TYR A 86 8.27 16.59 -7.14
CA TYR A 86 7.86 17.84 -7.75
C TYR A 86 7.43 17.67 -9.20
N TYR A 87 8.16 16.90 -9.99
CA TYR A 87 7.87 16.76 -11.41
C TYR A 87 6.93 15.57 -11.69
N TYR A 88 6.05 15.75 -12.65
CA TYR A 88 5.09 14.71 -13.01
C TYR A 88 5.78 13.41 -13.40
N LYS A 89 6.88 13.53 -14.13
CA LYS A 89 7.64 12.37 -14.55
C LYS A 89 8.10 11.55 -13.35
N ASN A 90 8.59 12.23 -12.31
CA ASN A 90 9.07 11.54 -11.12
C ASN A 90 7.90 10.97 -10.31
N LYS A 91 6.78 11.68 -10.27
CA LYS A 91 5.60 11.17 -9.59
C LYS A 91 5.17 9.85 -10.21
N ILE A 92 5.08 9.81 -11.52
CA ILE A 92 4.67 8.60 -12.23
C ILE A 92 5.65 7.47 -11.97
N LYS A 93 6.94 7.77 -12.02
CA LYS A 93 7.96 6.76 -11.80
C LYS A 93 7.82 6.12 -10.42
N GLU A 94 7.67 6.94 -9.39
CA GLU A 94 7.58 6.41 -8.04
C GLU A 94 6.28 5.64 -7.81
N PHE A 95 5.17 6.11 -8.35
CA PHE A 95 3.94 5.37 -8.23
C PHE A 95 4.01 4.02 -8.96
N LEU A 96 4.66 3.96 -10.12
CA LEU A 96 4.82 2.70 -10.82
C LEU A 96 5.76 1.75 -10.07
N THR A 97 6.76 2.30 -9.37
CA THR A 97 7.60 1.47 -8.50
C THR A 97 6.77 0.91 -7.35
N ALA A 98 5.92 1.73 -6.74
CA ALA A 98 5.05 1.24 -5.68
C ALA A 98 4.15 0.11 -6.18
N ARG A 99 3.64 0.25 -7.39
CA ARG A 99 2.80 -0.78 -7.99
C ARG A 99 3.56 -2.09 -8.16
N ARG A 100 4.79 -2.01 -8.61
CA ARG A 100 5.63 -3.20 -8.76
C ARG A 100 5.87 -3.86 -7.42
N GLU A 101 6.17 -3.07 -6.39
CA GLU A 101 6.43 -3.62 -5.07
C GLU A 101 5.18 -4.24 -4.46
N ALA A 102 4.02 -3.70 -4.77
CA ALA A 102 2.77 -4.32 -4.32
C ALA A 102 2.61 -5.71 -4.96
N GLY A 103 2.93 -5.83 -6.23
CA GLY A 103 2.88 -7.13 -6.89
C GLY A 103 3.88 -8.10 -6.31
N GLU A 104 5.08 -7.62 -5.98
CA GLU A 104 6.06 -8.46 -5.31
C GLU A 104 5.57 -8.94 -3.97
N THR A 105 4.91 -8.05 -3.23
CA THR A 105 4.37 -8.43 -1.92
C THR A 105 3.30 -9.50 -2.06
N GLN A 106 2.44 -9.37 -3.07
CA GLN A 106 1.46 -10.42 -3.34
C GLN A 106 2.14 -11.77 -3.56
N ASN A 107 3.22 -11.77 -4.31
CA ASN A 107 3.95 -13.00 -4.55
C ASN A 107 4.55 -13.57 -3.29
N HIS A 108 5.10 -12.72 -2.43
CA HIS A 108 5.65 -13.16 -1.15
C HIS A 108 4.55 -13.72 -0.23
N VAL A 109 3.36 -13.13 -0.27
CA VAL A 109 2.24 -13.66 0.49
C VAL A 109 1.91 -15.08 0.01
N ARG A 110 1.94 -15.30 -1.30
CA ARG A 110 1.69 -16.64 -1.84
C ARG A 110 2.76 -17.63 -1.41
N LYS A 111 4.01 -17.18 -1.31
CA LYS A 111 5.08 -18.06 -0.84
C LYS A 111 4.88 -18.44 0.63
N LEU A 112 4.44 -17.48 1.45
CA LEU A 112 4.15 -17.79 2.85
C LEU A 112 3.03 -18.80 2.96
N PHE A 113 2.02 -18.66 2.13
CA PHE A 113 0.92 -19.59 2.10
C PHE A 113 1.39 -20.99 1.66
N ALA A 114 2.21 -21.04 0.62
CA ALA A 114 2.69 -22.31 0.10
C ALA A 114 3.53 -23.05 1.12
N LYS A 115 4.23 -22.33 1.99
CA LYS A 115 5.04 -22.96 3.05
C LYS A 115 4.24 -23.20 4.32
N HIS A 116 2.96 -22.98 4.27
CA HIS A 116 2.05 -23.25 5.40
C HIS A 116 2.27 -22.35 6.62
N TYR A 117 2.90 -21.20 6.42
CA TYR A 117 3.04 -20.24 7.50
C TYR A 117 1.79 -19.38 7.65
N LEU A 118 1.00 -19.25 6.59
CA LEU A 118 -0.12 -18.33 6.56
C LEU A 118 -1.36 -19.08 6.12
N ASN A 119 -2.50 -18.86 6.75
CA ASN A 119 -3.70 -19.56 6.35
C ASN A 119 -4.29 -18.95 5.08
N GLN A 120 -5.16 -19.70 4.42
CA GLN A 120 -5.69 -19.30 3.13
C GLN A 120 -6.49 -18.02 3.21
N LYS A 121 -7.27 -17.87 4.24
CA LYS A 121 -8.13 -16.70 4.38
C LYS A 121 -7.31 -15.41 4.46
N THR A 122 -6.30 -15.41 5.30
CA THR A 122 -5.45 -14.23 5.45
C THR A 122 -4.66 -13.96 4.18
N ALA A 123 -4.14 -15.02 3.56
CA ALA A 123 -3.39 -14.85 2.32
C ALA A 123 -4.25 -14.21 1.25
N GLN A 124 -5.48 -14.69 1.12
CA GLN A 124 -6.38 -14.15 0.12
C GLN A 124 -6.76 -12.71 0.42
N GLN A 125 -7.02 -12.40 1.68
CA GLN A 125 -7.35 -11.03 2.06
C GLN A 125 -6.21 -10.08 1.73
N TRP A 126 -4.99 -10.47 2.05
CA TRP A 126 -3.85 -9.61 1.80
C TRP A 126 -3.61 -9.41 0.30
N VAL A 127 -3.72 -10.49 -0.48
CA VAL A 127 -3.54 -10.38 -1.92
C VAL A 127 -4.60 -9.46 -2.51
N GLU A 128 -5.85 -9.58 -2.07
CA GLU A 128 -6.92 -8.73 -2.57
C GLU A 128 -6.73 -7.28 -2.21
N LYS A 129 -6.24 -7.02 -1.01
CA LYS A 129 -6.02 -5.64 -0.60
C LYS A 129 -4.90 -5.00 -1.39
N TYR A 130 -3.86 -5.76 -1.69
CA TYR A 130 -2.82 -5.23 -2.58
C TYR A 130 -3.33 -5.03 -3.98
N GLU A 131 -4.28 -5.86 -4.41
CA GLU A 131 -4.88 -5.67 -5.72
C GLU A 131 -5.64 -4.35 -5.77
N GLU A 132 -6.33 -4.00 -4.70
CA GLU A 132 -7.01 -2.71 -4.62
C GLU A 132 -6.01 -1.56 -4.70
N ILE A 133 -4.90 -1.72 -4.00
CA ILE A 133 -3.86 -0.68 -4.02
C ILE A 133 -3.30 -0.52 -5.44
N ILE A 134 -3.07 -1.63 -6.13
CA ILE A 134 -2.56 -1.59 -7.49
C ILE A 134 -3.53 -0.83 -8.40
N ARG A 135 -4.83 -1.11 -8.28
CA ARG A 135 -5.83 -0.40 -9.07
C ARG A 135 -5.86 1.08 -8.72
N GLY A 136 -5.72 1.40 -7.44
CA GLY A 136 -5.67 2.79 -7.02
C GLY A 136 -4.48 3.52 -7.59
N ILE A 137 -3.33 2.87 -7.57
CA ILE A 137 -2.12 3.46 -8.14
C ILE A 137 -2.31 3.70 -9.63
N ASN A 138 -2.92 2.75 -10.34
CA ASN A 138 -3.19 2.95 -11.76
C ASN A 138 -4.05 4.21 -11.98
N GLY A 139 -5.04 4.41 -11.11
CA GLY A 139 -5.86 5.60 -11.19
C GLY A 139 -5.07 6.89 -10.97
N PHE A 140 -4.16 6.88 -10.00
CA PHE A 140 -3.30 8.05 -9.76
C PHE A 140 -2.42 8.33 -10.96
N VAL A 141 -1.81 7.30 -11.51
CA VAL A 141 -0.93 7.47 -12.67
C VAL A 141 -1.71 8.05 -13.85
N ASN A 142 -2.91 7.55 -14.09
CA ASN A 142 -3.73 8.07 -15.18
C ASN A 142 -4.11 9.51 -14.93
N TYR A 143 -4.47 9.84 -13.70
CA TYR A 143 -4.82 11.21 -13.33
C TYR A 143 -3.64 12.15 -13.60
N ILE A 144 -2.43 11.74 -13.19
CA ILE A 144 -1.24 12.57 -13.37
C ILE A 144 -0.91 12.72 -14.87
N ARG A 145 -1.06 11.66 -15.63
CA ARG A 145 -0.80 11.73 -17.06
C ARG A 145 -1.77 12.68 -17.75
N ASN A 146 -3.02 12.67 -17.36
CA ASN A 146 -4.01 13.56 -17.94
C ASN A 146 -3.71 15.01 -17.57
N LYS A 147 -3.32 15.25 -16.33
CA LYS A 147 -2.95 16.58 -15.91
C LYS A 147 -1.75 17.09 -16.70
N ARG A 148 -0.77 16.24 -16.87
CA ARG A 148 0.44 16.61 -17.59
C ARG A 148 0.11 16.92 -19.05
N GLY A 149 -0.76 16.13 -19.65
CA GLY A 149 -1.17 16.34 -21.02
C GLY A 149 -1.91 17.64 -21.21
N SER A 150 -2.78 17.99 -20.25
CA SER A 150 -3.55 19.21 -20.41
C SER A 150 -2.72 20.46 -20.19
N ARG A 151 -1.51 20.32 -19.66
CA ARG A 151 -0.68 21.49 -19.51
C ARG A 151 0.21 21.74 -20.70
N ARG A 152 0.16 20.88 -21.68
CA ARG A 152 0.90 21.15 -22.87
C ARG A 152 0.14 22.02 -23.79
#